data_73bac579bea064c69d9b0723198309aa
#
_entry.id   73bac579bea064c69d9b0723198309aa
#
_cell.length_a   1.000
_cell.length_b   1.000
_cell.length_c   1.000
_cell.angle_alpha   90.00
_cell.angle_beta   90.00
_cell.angle_gamma   90.00
#
_symmetry.space_group_name_H-M   'P 1'
#
loop_
_entity.id
_entity.type
_entity.pdbx_description
1 polymer ?
#
loop_
_entity_poly.entity_id
_entity_poly.type
_entity_poly.pdbx_seq_one_letter_code
_entity_poly.pdbx_strand_id
1 'polypeptide(L)'
;MNITKESAHLKAYKIGSTDNVQPQYPVRIGAWAQLGERPEIYWERTLNTAKGKTTIKDAKQILEVASDYQKRLQEGDTSLLLPIIAYYGTGRLWDYHREKQTDIFEKNTRTNGYIDCMSGTANIKLMMNWFLKMTVQKYQNQENGYGPVPELEAVFSAMEQCYNRITGSNDAKIQYNIGTRKLMLLIRMHRECACVSH
;
A
#
# COMPACT_ATOMS: atom_id res chain seq x y z
N MET A 1 -4.39 13.21 -0.57
CA MET A 1 -4.05 13.32 0.86
C MET A 1 -4.49 14.69 1.37
N ASN A 2 -5.21 14.75 2.48
CA ASN A 2 -5.54 16.01 3.14
C ASN A 2 -4.60 16.21 4.31
N ILE A 3 -4.03 17.40 4.44
CA ILE A 3 -3.26 17.81 5.60
C ILE A 3 -4.25 18.13 6.71
N THR A 4 -4.10 17.54 7.87
CA THR A 4 -4.95 17.78 9.04
C THR A 4 -4.21 18.64 10.07
N LYS A 5 -4.92 19.13 11.08
CA LYS A 5 -4.31 19.91 12.17
C LYS A 5 -3.28 19.11 12.97
N GLU A 6 -3.43 17.79 13.01
CA GLU A 6 -2.50 16.86 13.66
C GLU A 6 -1.15 16.77 12.92
N SER A 7 -1.11 17.21 11.65
CA SER A 7 0.13 17.28 10.87
C SER A 7 1.01 18.47 11.25
N ALA A 8 0.50 19.41 12.05
CA ALA A 8 1.25 20.60 12.45
C ALA A 8 2.36 20.26 13.45
N HIS A 9 3.57 20.78 13.20
CA HIS A 9 4.65 20.68 14.18
C HIS A 9 4.27 21.40 15.47
N LEU A 10 4.48 20.74 16.59
CA LEU A 10 4.21 21.29 17.91
C LEU A 10 5.47 21.94 18.47
N LYS A 11 5.48 23.26 18.61
CA LYS A 11 6.59 24.00 19.23
C LYS A 11 6.30 24.14 20.72
N ALA A 12 7.18 23.58 21.53
CA ALA A 12 7.15 23.76 22.99
C ALA A 12 7.85 25.06 23.38
N TYR A 13 7.31 25.78 24.36
CA TYR A 13 7.89 26.97 24.96
C TYR A 13 7.45 27.12 26.42
N LYS A 14 8.23 27.87 27.19
CA LYS A 14 7.93 28.11 28.62
C LYS A 14 7.34 29.51 28.82
N ILE A 15 6.30 29.57 29.62
CA ILE A 15 5.76 30.82 30.18
C ILE A 15 5.86 30.69 31.71
N GLY A 16 6.84 31.38 32.29
CA GLY A 16 7.18 31.17 33.69
C GLY A 16 7.66 29.74 33.98
N SER A 17 6.99 29.03 34.86
CA SER A 17 7.27 27.63 35.19
C SER A 17 6.43 26.61 34.41
N THR A 18 5.55 27.08 33.52
CA THR A 18 4.59 26.22 32.80
C THR A 18 5.06 25.94 31.39
N ASP A 19 5.07 24.65 30.99
CA ASP A 19 5.31 24.24 29.63
C ASP A 19 4.04 24.39 28.79
N ASN A 20 4.15 25.07 27.66
CA ASN A 20 3.11 25.31 26.70
C ASN A 20 3.49 24.74 25.34
N VAL A 21 2.52 24.33 24.55
CA VAL A 21 2.72 23.77 23.21
C VAL A 21 1.83 24.49 22.22
N GLN A 22 2.39 24.92 21.10
CA GLN A 22 1.65 25.62 20.06
C GLN A 22 1.90 25.00 18.69
N PRO A 23 0.83 24.60 17.95
CA PRO A 23 0.97 24.11 16.60
C PRO A 23 1.45 25.21 15.65
N GLN A 24 2.38 24.87 14.78
CA GLN A 24 2.97 25.78 13.81
C GLN A 24 2.30 25.67 12.45
N TYR A 25 1.99 26.80 11.83
CA TYR A 25 1.44 26.94 10.50
C TYR A 25 2.27 27.92 9.67
N PRO A 26 2.29 27.79 8.33
CA PRO A 26 1.61 26.79 7.50
C PRO A 26 2.26 25.41 7.57
N VAL A 27 1.45 24.35 7.42
CA VAL A 27 1.94 22.99 7.14
C VAL A 27 1.96 22.78 5.64
N ARG A 28 3.09 22.37 5.08
CA ARG A 28 3.27 22.15 3.64
C ARG A 28 3.72 20.72 3.38
N ILE A 29 3.19 20.12 2.32
CA ILE A 29 3.62 18.84 1.79
C ILE A 29 3.80 19.02 0.30
N GLY A 30 5.05 18.85 -0.16
CA GLY A 30 5.40 18.87 -1.57
C GLY A 30 5.94 17.53 -2.02
N ALA A 31 5.81 17.24 -3.31
CA ALA A 31 6.35 16.03 -3.91
C ALA A 31 6.72 16.27 -5.38
N TRP A 32 7.73 15.52 -5.83
CA TRP A 32 8.13 15.41 -7.22
C TRP A 32 7.82 14.02 -7.72
N ALA A 33 7.37 13.89 -8.94
CA ALA A 33 7.21 12.61 -9.58
C ALA A 33 7.39 12.68 -11.09
N GLN A 34 7.98 11.63 -11.64
CA GLN A 34 7.95 11.33 -13.07
C GLN A 34 7.01 10.13 -13.26
N LEU A 35 5.93 10.34 -14.01
CA LEU A 35 4.88 9.34 -14.21
C LEU A 35 4.88 8.87 -15.67
N GLY A 36 5.44 7.68 -15.92
CA GLY A 36 5.67 7.16 -17.25
C GLY A 36 6.67 8.02 -18.02
N GLU A 37 6.36 8.34 -19.28
CA GLU A 37 7.19 9.18 -20.16
C GLU A 37 6.93 10.69 -19.99
N ARG A 38 6.07 11.08 -19.05
CA ARG A 38 5.75 12.48 -18.79
C ARG A 38 6.97 13.19 -18.18
N PRO A 39 7.11 14.51 -18.39
CA PRO A 39 8.11 15.28 -17.67
C PRO A 39 7.88 15.22 -16.16
N GLU A 40 8.95 15.43 -15.40
CA GLU A 40 8.84 15.54 -13.95
C GLU A 40 7.89 16.68 -13.58
N ILE A 41 6.99 16.41 -12.64
CA ILE A 41 6.04 17.38 -12.10
C ILE A 41 6.30 17.59 -10.62
N TYR A 42 6.17 18.83 -10.17
CA TYR A 42 6.14 19.19 -8.76
C TYR A 42 4.73 19.65 -8.39
N TRP A 43 4.26 19.22 -7.24
CA TRP A 43 3.03 19.76 -6.66
C TRP A 43 3.17 19.96 -5.15
N GLU A 44 2.39 20.90 -4.63
CA GLU A 44 2.36 21.21 -3.21
C GLU A 44 0.93 21.36 -2.71
N ARG A 45 0.72 20.97 -1.48
CA ARG A 45 -0.50 21.26 -0.73
C ARG A 45 -0.14 21.89 0.60
N THR A 46 -0.93 22.89 1.02
CA THR A 46 -0.65 23.70 2.21
C THR A 46 -1.89 23.80 3.09
N LEU A 47 -1.72 23.64 4.38
CA LEU A 47 -2.71 23.99 5.40
C LEU A 47 -2.25 25.25 6.12
N ASN A 48 -2.88 26.40 5.85
CA ASN A 48 -2.43 27.69 6.36
C ASN A 48 -2.80 27.95 7.82
N THR A 49 -3.89 27.35 8.30
CA THR A 49 -4.39 27.54 9.69
C THR A 49 -5.08 26.27 10.17
N ALA A 50 -5.23 26.12 11.49
CA ALA A 50 -5.88 24.98 12.13
C ALA A 50 -7.33 24.71 11.65
N LYS A 51 -8.05 25.76 11.28
CA LYS A 51 -9.44 25.70 10.79
C LYS A 51 -9.54 25.82 9.27
N GLY A 52 -8.42 25.97 8.58
CA GLY A 52 -8.36 26.10 7.13
C GLY A 52 -8.62 24.80 6.40
N LYS A 53 -8.80 24.91 5.08
CA LYS A 53 -8.80 23.74 4.17
C LYS A 53 -7.44 23.62 3.50
N THR A 54 -7.02 22.41 3.21
CA THR A 54 -5.81 22.14 2.43
C THR A 54 -5.95 22.74 1.02
N THR A 55 -4.95 23.51 0.58
CA THR A 55 -4.96 24.14 -0.74
C THR A 55 -4.91 23.11 -1.87
N ILE A 56 -5.44 23.47 -3.04
CA ILE A 56 -5.43 22.65 -4.26
C ILE A 56 -4.70 23.38 -5.39
N LYS A 57 -4.48 24.69 -5.24
CA LYS A 57 -3.95 25.56 -6.31
C LYS A 57 -2.66 25.01 -6.92
N ASP A 58 -1.72 24.61 -6.07
CA ASP A 58 -0.39 24.17 -6.48
C ASP A 58 -0.32 22.63 -6.73
N ALA A 59 -1.49 21.97 -6.74
CA ALA A 59 -1.63 20.55 -7.02
C ALA A 59 -2.38 20.26 -8.35
N LYS A 60 -2.62 21.27 -9.19
CA LYS A 60 -3.40 21.11 -10.42
C LYS A 60 -2.80 20.09 -11.38
N GLN A 61 -1.50 20.12 -11.58
CA GLN A 61 -0.82 19.21 -12.51
C GLN A 61 -1.02 17.73 -12.15
N ILE A 62 -0.88 17.38 -10.88
CA ILE A 62 -1.10 15.98 -10.46
C ILE A 62 -2.58 15.59 -10.54
N LEU A 63 -3.51 16.53 -10.35
CA LEU A 63 -4.94 16.30 -10.51
C LEU A 63 -5.31 16.05 -11.98
N GLU A 64 -4.69 16.77 -12.92
CA GLU A 64 -4.86 16.56 -14.35
C GLU A 64 -4.37 15.16 -14.77
N VAL A 65 -3.21 14.72 -14.28
CA VAL A 65 -2.70 13.35 -14.50
C VAL A 65 -3.65 12.32 -13.93
N ALA A 66 -4.15 12.53 -12.71
CA ALA A 66 -5.08 11.59 -12.09
C ALA A 66 -6.40 11.51 -12.86
N SER A 67 -6.91 12.64 -13.36
CA SER A 67 -8.12 12.70 -14.19
C SER A 67 -7.94 11.97 -15.53
N ASP A 68 -6.79 12.16 -16.19
CA ASP A 68 -6.46 11.42 -17.41
C ASP A 68 -6.41 9.91 -17.18
N TYR A 69 -5.74 9.47 -16.11
CA TYR A 69 -5.70 8.04 -15.75
C TYR A 69 -7.09 7.48 -15.46
N GLN A 70 -7.92 8.23 -14.75
CA GLN A 70 -9.29 7.81 -14.45
C GLN A 70 -10.12 7.67 -15.73
N LYS A 71 -10.01 8.60 -16.67
CA LYS A 71 -10.67 8.55 -17.98
C LYS A 71 -10.25 7.31 -18.78
N ARG A 72 -8.95 7.07 -18.91
CA ARG A 72 -8.40 5.89 -19.60
C ARG A 72 -8.87 4.57 -18.98
N LEU A 73 -8.94 4.51 -17.64
CA LEU A 73 -9.49 3.35 -16.94
C LEU A 73 -10.97 3.12 -17.26
N GLN A 74 -11.77 4.20 -17.33
CA GLN A 74 -13.20 4.10 -17.69
C GLN A 74 -13.39 3.67 -19.15
N GLU A 75 -12.48 4.05 -20.04
CA GLU A 75 -12.45 3.62 -21.45
C GLU A 75 -11.94 2.18 -21.63
N GLY A 76 -11.52 1.51 -20.55
CA GLY A 76 -11.05 0.12 -20.58
C GLY A 76 -9.61 -0.06 -21.10
N ASP A 77 -8.77 0.98 -21.05
CA ASP A 77 -7.40 0.90 -21.50
C ASP A 77 -6.58 -0.07 -20.62
N THR A 78 -6.29 -1.24 -21.18
CA THR A 78 -5.50 -2.29 -20.51
C THR A 78 -4.00 -2.04 -20.57
N SER A 79 -3.53 -1.18 -21.47
CA SER A 79 -2.12 -0.84 -21.62
C SER A 79 -1.63 0.17 -20.57
N LEU A 80 -2.55 0.87 -19.90
CA LEU A 80 -2.23 1.85 -18.88
C LEU A 80 -1.55 1.18 -17.68
N LEU A 81 -0.30 1.55 -17.41
CA LEU A 81 0.39 1.19 -16.18
C LEU A 81 0.09 2.21 -15.08
N LEU A 82 -0.49 1.73 -14.00
CA LEU A 82 -0.77 2.55 -12.82
C LEU A 82 0.45 2.56 -11.90
N PRO A 83 0.86 3.73 -11.37
CA PRO A 83 2.01 3.82 -10.46
C PRO A 83 1.73 3.08 -9.15
N ILE A 84 2.76 2.48 -8.56
CA ILE A 84 2.67 1.95 -7.19
C ILE A 84 2.93 3.09 -6.23
N ILE A 85 2.00 3.29 -5.29
CA ILE A 85 2.10 4.32 -4.25
C ILE A 85 2.10 3.63 -2.89
N ALA A 86 3.13 3.93 -2.07
CA ALA A 86 3.22 3.42 -0.71
C ALA A 86 3.69 4.54 0.24
N TYR A 87 3.04 4.64 1.38
CA TYR A 87 3.42 5.55 2.45
C TYR A 87 3.78 4.76 3.72
N TYR A 88 4.95 5.03 4.26
CA TYR A 88 5.45 4.40 5.47
C TYR A 88 5.45 5.41 6.62
N GLY A 89 4.34 5.47 7.35
CA GLY A 89 4.22 6.31 8.54
C GLY A 89 4.71 5.59 9.81
N THR A 90 4.97 6.37 10.85
CA THR A 90 5.39 5.85 12.17
C THR A 90 4.35 4.94 12.83
N GLY A 91 3.06 5.14 12.54
CA GLY A 91 1.95 4.31 13.03
C GLY A 91 1.81 2.95 12.35
N ARG A 92 2.55 2.68 11.24
CA ARG A 92 2.35 1.47 10.41
C ARG A 92 2.48 0.15 11.17
N LEU A 93 3.31 0.09 12.20
CA LEU A 93 3.55 -1.13 12.98
C LEU A 93 2.57 -1.31 14.14
N TRP A 94 1.89 -0.25 14.57
CA TRP A 94 1.12 -0.22 15.81
C TRP A 94 -0.38 -0.04 15.59
N ASP A 95 -0.77 0.65 14.52
CA ASP A 95 -2.16 0.93 14.22
C ASP A 95 -2.73 -0.06 13.21
N TYR A 96 -3.88 -0.66 13.53
CA TYR A 96 -4.62 -1.54 12.64
C TYR A 96 -5.93 -0.88 12.23
N HIS A 97 -6.20 -0.82 10.94
CA HIS A 97 -7.51 -0.40 10.44
C HIS A 97 -8.58 -1.40 10.87
N ARG A 98 -9.60 -0.91 11.56
CA ARG A 98 -10.82 -1.68 11.82
C ARG A 98 -11.79 -1.48 10.67
N GLU A 99 -11.63 -2.24 9.60
CA GLU A 99 -12.58 -2.21 8.50
C GLU A 99 -13.73 -3.19 8.69
N LYS A 100 -14.89 -2.82 8.09
CA LYS A 100 -16.01 -3.73 7.91
C LYS A 100 -15.60 -4.83 6.93
N GLN A 101 -16.15 -6.01 7.10
CA GLN A 101 -15.90 -7.16 6.23
C GLN A 101 -16.39 -6.79 4.82
N THR A 102 -15.47 -6.70 3.87
CA THR A 102 -15.79 -6.45 2.46
C THR A 102 -16.37 -7.71 1.85
N ASP A 103 -17.39 -7.58 1.02
CA ASP A 103 -17.99 -8.71 0.31
C ASP A 103 -16.96 -9.30 -0.67
N ILE A 104 -16.77 -10.63 -0.61
CA ILE A 104 -15.86 -11.37 -1.48
C ILE A 104 -16.25 -11.20 -2.96
N PHE A 105 -17.54 -10.96 -3.21
CA PHE A 105 -18.12 -10.80 -4.55
C PHE A 105 -18.10 -9.36 -5.06
N GLU A 106 -17.61 -8.39 -4.26
CA GLU A 106 -17.47 -7.03 -4.74
C GLU A 106 -16.51 -6.96 -5.93
N LYS A 107 -16.92 -6.20 -6.96
CA LYS A 107 -16.14 -6.11 -8.20
C LYS A 107 -14.75 -5.52 -7.92
N ASN A 108 -13.72 -6.22 -8.37
CA ASN A 108 -12.35 -5.68 -8.35
C ASN A 108 -12.25 -4.55 -9.35
N THR A 109 -11.74 -3.41 -8.90
CA THR A 109 -11.28 -2.35 -9.77
C THR A 109 -9.75 -2.27 -9.70
N ARG A 110 -9.12 -1.85 -10.81
CA ARG A 110 -7.66 -1.66 -10.86
C ARG A 110 -7.15 -0.63 -9.85
N THR A 111 -8.04 0.18 -9.30
CA THR A 111 -7.74 1.23 -8.31
C THR A 111 -7.87 0.76 -6.85
N ASN A 112 -8.31 -0.47 -6.60
CA ASN A 112 -8.44 -0.98 -5.22
C ASN A 112 -7.12 -0.95 -4.44
N GLY A 113 -5.97 -1.10 -5.12
CA GLY A 113 -4.65 -0.97 -4.50
C GLY A 113 -4.33 0.43 -3.96
N TYR A 114 -5.11 1.45 -4.33
CA TYR A 114 -4.95 2.81 -3.81
C TYR A 114 -5.76 3.11 -2.56
N ILE A 115 -6.66 2.20 -2.17
CA ILE A 115 -7.40 2.35 -0.92
C ILE A 115 -6.37 2.32 0.22
N ASP A 116 -6.37 3.38 1.03
CA ASP A 116 -5.47 3.57 2.16
C ASP A 116 -3.96 3.57 1.86
N CYS A 117 -3.53 3.61 0.59
CA CYS A 117 -2.11 3.61 0.21
C CYS A 117 -1.32 4.78 0.82
N MET A 118 -1.99 5.89 1.16
CA MET A 118 -1.43 7.07 1.83
C MET A 118 -1.72 7.10 3.34
N SER A 119 -2.29 6.04 3.90
CA SER A 119 -2.45 5.89 5.34
C SER A 119 -1.14 5.42 5.98
N GLY A 120 -0.82 5.91 7.16
CA GLY A 120 0.29 5.39 7.97
C GLY A 120 0.05 3.99 8.49
N THR A 121 -1.17 3.46 8.36
CA THR A 121 -1.59 2.15 8.83
C THR A 121 -1.72 1.15 7.69
N ALA A 122 -1.41 -0.12 7.96
CA ALA A 122 -1.55 -1.16 6.95
C ALA A 122 -2.99 -1.69 6.90
N ASN A 123 -3.59 -1.71 5.70
CA ASN A 123 -4.90 -2.34 5.49
C ASN A 123 -4.76 -3.85 5.25
N ILE A 124 -4.49 -4.60 6.33
CA ILE A 124 -4.28 -6.05 6.27
C ILE A 124 -5.54 -6.78 5.80
N LYS A 125 -6.74 -6.31 6.17
CA LYS A 125 -7.98 -6.95 5.75
C LYS A 125 -8.21 -6.87 4.25
N LEU A 126 -7.97 -5.71 3.64
CA LEU A 126 -8.05 -5.53 2.20
C LEU A 126 -7.08 -6.49 1.49
N MET A 127 -5.86 -6.58 1.96
CA MET A 127 -4.85 -7.50 1.44
C MET A 127 -5.30 -8.96 1.57
N MET A 128 -5.80 -9.39 2.72
CA MET A 128 -6.27 -10.77 2.92
C MET A 128 -7.49 -11.11 2.07
N ASN A 129 -8.43 -10.18 1.90
CA ASN A 129 -9.57 -10.35 1.00
C ASN A 129 -9.12 -10.47 -0.46
N TRP A 130 -8.13 -9.70 -0.87
CA TRP A 130 -7.55 -9.82 -2.21
C TRP A 130 -6.93 -11.20 -2.42
N PHE A 131 -6.12 -11.72 -1.48
CA PHE A 131 -5.54 -13.06 -1.58
C PHE A 131 -6.61 -14.15 -1.65
N LEU A 132 -7.64 -14.05 -0.81
CA LEU A 132 -8.76 -15.00 -0.86
C LEU A 132 -9.40 -15.02 -2.25
N LYS A 133 -9.74 -13.86 -2.78
CA LYS A 133 -10.39 -13.73 -4.08
C LYS A 133 -9.54 -14.26 -5.23
N MET A 134 -8.27 -13.87 -5.28
CA MET A 134 -7.34 -14.33 -6.32
C MET A 134 -7.07 -15.84 -6.23
N THR A 135 -7.02 -16.39 -5.00
CA THR A 135 -6.83 -17.83 -4.81
C THR A 135 -8.07 -18.62 -5.23
N VAL A 136 -9.27 -18.14 -4.91
CA VAL A 136 -10.52 -18.74 -5.41
C VAL A 136 -10.56 -18.71 -6.95
N GLN A 137 -10.21 -17.59 -7.55
CA GLN A 137 -10.14 -17.47 -9.02
C GLN A 137 -9.11 -18.44 -9.62
N LYS A 138 -7.95 -18.63 -8.98
CA LYS A 138 -6.95 -19.62 -9.40
C LYS A 138 -7.54 -21.03 -9.47
N TYR A 139 -8.26 -21.46 -8.44
CA TYR A 139 -8.90 -22.77 -8.43
C TYR A 139 -10.00 -22.89 -9.48
N GLN A 140 -10.84 -21.86 -9.64
CA GLN A 140 -11.86 -21.84 -10.69
C GLN A 140 -11.24 -21.93 -12.09
N ASN A 141 -10.13 -21.22 -12.32
CA ASN A 141 -9.41 -21.31 -13.59
C ASN A 141 -8.88 -22.71 -13.86
N GLN A 142 -8.32 -23.36 -12.82
CA GLN A 142 -7.83 -24.74 -12.93
C GLN A 142 -8.95 -25.72 -13.29
N GLU A 143 -10.10 -25.64 -12.62
CA GLU A 143 -11.27 -26.47 -12.90
C GLU A 143 -11.81 -26.28 -14.33
N ASN A 144 -11.77 -25.05 -14.84
CA ASN A 144 -12.26 -24.70 -16.17
C ASN A 144 -11.21 -24.83 -17.28
N GLY A 145 -9.99 -25.29 -16.97
CA GLY A 145 -8.91 -25.41 -17.95
C GLY A 145 -8.32 -24.08 -18.41
N TYR A 146 -8.55 -23.00 -17.66
CA TYR A 146 -7.92 -21.71 -17.88
C TYR A 146 -6.51 -21.64 -17.30
N GLY A 147 -5.71 -20.68 -17.77
CA GLY A 147 -4.35 -20.47 -17.30
C GLY A 147 -4.26 -19.95 -15.86
N PRO A 148 -3.01 -19.78 -15.35
CA PRO A 148 -2.77 -19.23 -14.02
C PRO A 148 -3.31 -17.79 -13.90
N VAL A 149 -3.38 -17.29 -12.66
CA VAL A 149 -3.70 -15.88 -12.35
C VAL A 149 -2.37 -15.12 -12.22
N PRO A 150 -1.92 -14.40 -13.27
CA PRO A 150 -0.57 -13.81 -13.30
C PRO A 150 -0.32 -12.82 -12.16
N GLU A 151 -1.33 -12.08 -11.76
CA GLU A 151 -1.23 -11.09 -10.68
C GLU A 151 -0.93 -11.76 -9.33
N LEU A 152 -1.55 -12.90 -9.04
CA LEU A 152 -1.32 -13.64 -7.82
C LEU A 152 0.11 -14.23 -7.79
N GLU A 153 0.53 -14.82 -8.90
CA GLU A 153 1.87 -15.40 -9.03
C GLU A 153 2.96 -14.32 -8.91
N ALA A 154 2.75 -13.15 -9.53
CA ALA A 154 3.69 -12.03 -9.44
C ALA A 154 3.84 -11.52 -8.00
N VAL A 155 2.74 -11.40 -7.25
CA VAL A 155 2.78 -10.96 -5.85
C VAL A 155 3.46 -12.00 -4.97
N PHE A 156 3.15 -13.29 -5.10
CA PHE A 156 3.84 -14.34 -4.36
C PHE A 156 5.33 -14.36 -4.66
N SER A 157 5.72 -14.30 -5.94
CA SER A 157 7.12 -14.26 -6.35
C SER A 157 7.86 -13.06 -5.74
N ALA A 158 7.26 -11.87 -5.76
CA ALA A 158 7.85 -10.67 -5.16
C ALA A 158 8.05 -10.82 -3.64
N MET A 159 7.06 -11.38 -2.95
CA MET A 159 7.15 -11.62 -1.50
C MET A 159 8.21 -12.67 -1.16
N GLU A 160 8.29 -13.78 -1.91
CA GLU A 160 9.31 -14.81 -1.77
C GLU A 160 10.71 -14.25 -1.98
N GLN A 161 10.91 -13.48 -3.05
CA GLN A 161 12.20 -12.82 -3.33
C GLN A 161 12.59 -11.84 -2.22
N CYS A 162 11.64 -11.04 -1.73
CA CYS A 162 11.89 -10.12 -0.63
C CYS A 162 12.33 -10.87 0.64
N TYR A 163 11.59 -11.90 1.02
CA TYR A 163 11.93 -12.73 2.18
C TYR A 163 13.32 -13.38 2.03
N ASN A 164 13.57 -14.02 0.90
CA ASN A 164 14.83 -14.69 0.62
C ASN A 164 16.02 -13.74 0.69
N ARG A 165 15.89 -12.52 0.15
CA ARG A 165 16.95 -11.49 0.23
C ARG A 165 17.22 -11.03 1.66
N ILE A 166 16.18 -10.88 2.48
CA ILE A 166 16.32 -10.42 3.87
C ILE A 166 16.94 -11.52 4.74
N THR A 167 16.54 -12.79 4.54
CA THR A 167 16.97 -13.90 5.40
C THR A 167 18.18 -14.67 4.89
N GLY A 168 18.61 -14.43 3.66
CA GLY A 168 19.64 -15.23 2.99
C GLY A 168 19.17 -16.63 2.58
N SER A 169 17.86 -16.90 2.65
CA SER A 169 17.23 -18.15 2.20
C SER A 169 17.04 -18.14 0.68
N ASN A 170 16.87 -19.33 0.08
CA ASN A 170 16.60 -19.46 -1.37
C ASN A 170 15.35 -20.33 -1.65
N ASP A 171 14.68 -20.82 -0.64
CA ASP A 171 13.66 -21.87 -0.75
C ASP A 171 12.34 -21.52 -0.07
N ALA A 172 12.16 -20.28 0.33
CA ALA A 172 10.90 -19.81 0.88
C ALA A 172 9.81 -19.84 -0.19
N LYS A 173 8.65 -20.41 0.17
CA LYS A 173 7.44 -20.43 -0.63
C LYS A 173 6.29 -19.77 0.12
N ILE A 174 5.52 -18.95 -0.57
CA ILE A 174 4.37 -18.26 0.01
C ILE A 174 3.10 -18.77 -0.66
N GLN A 175 2.12 -19.08 0.16
CA GLN A 175 0.79 -19.49 -0.31
C GLN A 175 -0.30 -18.96 0.62
N TYR A 176 -1.49 -18.77 0.09
CA TYR A 176 -2.66 -18.43 0.87
C TYR A 176 -3.52 -19.66 1.12
N ASN A 177 -3.82 -19.94 2.40
CA ASN A 177 -4.69 -21.03 2.79
C ASN A 177 -6.13 -20.52 2.98
N ILE A 178 -7.04 -21.00 2.13
CA ILE A 178 -8.45 -20.58 2.14
C ILE A 178 -9.14 -21.02 3.44
N GLY A 179 -8.88 -22.25 3.90
CA GLY A 179 -9.55 -22.82 5.08
C GLY A 179 -9.21 -22.06 6.37
N THR A 180 -7.95 -21.69 6.55
CA THR A 180 -7.50 -20.92 7.72
C THR A 180 -7.54 -19.43 7.52
N ARG A 181 -7.75 -18.94 6.26
CA ARG A 181 -7.68 -17.54 5.85
C ARG A 181 -6.36 -16.87 6.23
N LYS A 182 -5.25 -17.60 6.09
CA LYS A 182 -3.91 -17.12 6.46
C LYS A 182 -2.96 -17.21 5.28
N LEU A 183 -2.07 -16.23 5.22
CA LEU A 183 -0.87 -16.31 4.40
C LEU A 183 0.14 -17.22 5.11
N MET A 184 0.65 -18.22 4.40
CA MET A 184 1.58 -19.21 4.93
C MET A 184 2.92 -19.04 4.24
N LEU A 185 3.97 -19.01 5.06
CA LEU A 185 5.35 -19.09 4.61
C LEU A 185 5.85 -20.52 4.85
N LEU A 186 6.24 -21.20 3.79
CA LEU A 186 6.82 -22.53 3.83
C LEU A 186 8.33 -22.39 3.61
N ILE A 187 9.11 -22.87 4.56
CA ILE A 187 10.57 -22.89 4.51
C ILE A 187 10.99 -24.34 4.53
N ARG A 188 11.81 -24.75 3.57
CA ARG A 188 12.41 -26.09 3.55
C ARG A 188 13.52 -26.12 4.60
N MET A 189 13.29 -26.80 5.71
CA MET A 189 14.36 -27.07 6.65
C MET A 189 15.28 -28.14 6.04
N HIS A 190 16.48 -27.75 5.61
CA HIS A 190 17.55 -28.69 5.37
C HIS A 190 17.97 -29.27 6.72
N ARG A 191 17.51 -30.48 7.04
CA ARG A 191 18.13 -31.28 8.09
C ARG A 191 19.50 -31.72 7.53
N GLU A 192 20.56 -31.02 7.90
CA GLU A 192 21.88 -31.61 7.87
C GLU A 192 21.87 -32.74 8.89
N CYS A 193 21.77 -33.97 8.40
CA CYS A 193 22.14 -35.15 9.19
C CYS A 193 23.63 -35.08 9.39
N ALA A 194 24.07 -34.48 10.51
CA ALA A 194 25.39 -34.71 11.01
C ALA A 194 25.45 -36.20 11.42
N CYS A 195 25.89 -37.06 10.50
CA CYS A 195 26.37 -38.39 10.85
C CYS A 195 27.63 -38.19 11.68
N VAL A 196 27.47 -38.19 12.99
CA VAL A 196 28.59 -38.42 13.90
C VAL A 196 28.92 -39.89 13.79
N SER A 197 29.94 -40.21 12.98
CA SER A 197 30.60 -41.52 13.02
C SER A 197 31.39 -41.62 14.30
N HIS A 198 31.02 -42.56 15.17
CA HIS A 198 31.83 -43.06 16.27
C HIS A 198 32.94 -43.97 15.75
#